data_58ace9b38a42c7a7258127ba1198bb9f
#
_entry.id   58ace9b38a42c7a7258127ba1198bb9f
#
_cell.length_a   1.000
_cell.length_b   1.000
_cell.length_c   1.000
_cell.angle_alpha   90.00
_cell.angle_beta   90.00
_cell.angle_gamma   90.00
#
_symmetry.space_group_name_H-M   'P 1'
#
loop_
_entity.id
_entity.type
_entity.pdbx_description
1 polymer ?
#
loop_
_entity_poly.entity_id
_entity_poly.type
_entity_poly.pdbx_seq_one_letter_code
_entity_poly.pdbx_strand_id
1 'polypeptide(L)'
;AKGRFEIHVQQIGQACTFWVPEQEGIPVPIQHRSEIGKATGQINGDPVEGFTFLDSSYSHPDILYFHLPLIRKLEKQWSMWLVEYTDGEIDAGFVWRGRGQTGFNPAHLIVNGVSAAFSESRTVPTYNQRGTVWKTRVELGDQAIELEQDTVSDWPAHTFGRVLSTSRGKEIAKGWNFIEWMPDNTETLLEGYLSGQIEVHSAQEARIENESLFFPEHIYKPG
;
A
#
# COMPACT_ATOMS: atom_id res chain seq x y z
N ALA A 1 17.52 17.90 -19.26
CA ALA A 1 17.22 16.64 -19.98
C ALA A 1 16.01 16.01 -19.31
N LYS A 2 15.00 15.59 -20.05
CA LYS A 2 13.91 14.79 -19.50
C LYS A 2 14.49 13.43 -19.10
N GLY A 3 14.24 12.99 -17.87
CA GLY A 3 14.61 11.68 -17.40
C GLY A 3 14.03 10.60 -18.32
N ARG A 4 14.75 9.52 -18.49
CA ARG A 4 14.31 8.34 -19.23
C ARG A 4 14.24 7.19 -18.24
N PHE A 5 13.15 6.46 -18.30
CA PHE A 5 13.03 5.18 -17.60
C PHE A 5 12.60 4.08 -18.57
N GLU A 6 13.08 2.89 -18.32
CA GLU A 6 12.69 1.67 -19.02
C GLU A 6 12.53 0.60 -17.95
N ILE A 7 11.28 0.17 -17.73
CA ILE A 7 10.94 -0.80 -16.71
C ILE A 7 10.26 -2.00 -17.36
N HIS A 8 10.80 -3.18 -17.11
CA HIS A 8 10.19 -4.45 -17.47
C HIS A 8 9.46 -5.01 -16.26
N VAL A 9 8.20 -5.34 -16.44
CA VAL A 9 7.35 -5.90 -15.38
C VAL A 9 7.01 -7.34 -15.72
N GLN A 10 7.33 -8.24 -14.80
CA GLN A 10 6.90 -9.63 -14.85
C GLN A 10 5.77 -9.80 -13.85
N GLN A 11 4.56 -10.04 -14.32
CA GLN A 11 3.41 -10.32 -13.46
C GLN A 11 3.66 -11.57 -12.61
N ILE A 12 3.33 -11.49 -11.32
CA ILE A 12 3.43 -12.57 -10.34
C ILE A 12 2.00 -13.04 -10.01
N GLY A 13 1.70 -14.30 -10.32
CA GLY A 13 0.39 -14.88 -10.08
C GLY A 13 -0.74 -14.27 -10.92
N GLN A 14 -1.97 -14.41 -10.44
CA GLN A 14 -3.16 -13.87 -11.10
C GLN A 14 -3.56 -12.53 -10.53
N ALA A 15 -4.21 -11.70 -11.34
CA ALA A 15 -4.85 -10.48 -10.84
C ALA A 15 -5.97 -10.83 -9.86
N CYS A 16 -6.13 -10.00 -8.86
CA CYS A 16 -7.27 -10.07 -7.93
C CYS A 16 -8.27 -8.96 -8.26
N THR A 17 -9.53 -9.32 -8.32
CA THR A 17 -10.62 -8.34 -8.47
C THR A 17 -11.63 -8.56 -7.36
N PHE A 18 -12.01 -7.48 -6.70
CA PHE A 18 -13.12 -7.51 -5.76
C PHE A 18 -14.16 -6.43 -6.09
N TRP A 19 -15.35 -6.66 -5.61
CA TRP A 19 -16.51 -5.82 -5.82
C TRP A 19 -17.10 -5.38 -4.48
N VAL A 20 -17.27 -4.08 -4.32
CA VAL A 20 -18.01 -3.50 -3.21
C VAL A 20 -19.36 -3.03 -3.76
N PRO A 21 -20.47 -3.66 -3.38
CA PRO A 21 -21.79 -3.24 -3.87
C PRO A 21 -22.20 -1.91 -3.24
N GLU A 22 -23.14 -1.24 -3.90
CA GLU A 22 -23.86 -0.13 -3.29
C GLU A 22 -24.56 -0.58 -2.00
N GLN A 23 -24.36 0.17 -0.93
CA GLN A 23 -24.92 -0.10 0.38
C GLN A 23 -24.96 1.17 1.23
N GLU A 24 -25.49 1.09 2.45
CA GLU A 24 -25.52 2.21 3.38
C GLU A 24 -24.10 2.77 3.61
N GLY A 25 -23.94 4.08 3.40
CA GLY A 25 -22.64 4.77 3.50
C GLY A 25 -21.73 4.61 2.27
N ILE A 26 -22.09 3.73 1.32
CA ILE A 26 -21.37 3.50 0.05
C ILE A 26 -22.37 3.68 -1.09
N PRO A 27 -22.63 4.92 -1.52
CA PRO A 27 -23.73 5.23 -2.44
C PRO A 27 -23.48 4.83 -3.90
N VAL A 28 -22.31 4.29 -4.20
CA VAL A 28 -21.93 3.82 -5.54
C VAL A 28 -21.13 2.53 -5.44
N PRO A 29 -21.32 1.61 -6.38
CA PRO A 29 -20.54 0.38 -6.43
C PRO A 29 -19.09 0.67 -6.83
N ILE A 30 -18.18 -0.14 -6.34
CA ILE A 30 -16.75 -0.05 -6.64
C ILE A 30 -16.25 -1.42 -7.08
N GLN A 31 -15.63 -1.48 -8.24
CA GLN A 31 -14.81 -2.61 -8.65
C GLN A 31 -13.34 -2.20 -8.52
N HIS A 32 -12.57 -3.00 -7.82
CA HIS A 32 -11.13 -2.79 -7.71
C HIS A 32 -10.39 -4.02 -8.21
N ARG A 33 -9.42 -3.80 -9.08
CA ARG A 33 -8.56 -4.82 -9.66
C ARG A 33 -7.11 -4.50 -9.34
N SER A 34 -6.38 -5.48 -8.86
CA SER A 34 -4.97 -5.34 -8.50
C SER A 34 -4.12 -6.43 -9.15
N GLU A 35 -2.95 -6.04 -9.61
CA GLU A 35 -1.93 -6.93 -10.20
C GLU A 35 -0.58 -6.62 -9.55
N ILE A 36 0.19 -7.66 -9.23
CA ILE A 36 1.51 -7.52 -8.64
C ILE A 36 2.54 -8.04 -9.63
N GLY A 37 3.64 -7.31 -9.79
CA GLY A 37 4.73 -7.70 -10.67
C GLY A 37 6.11 -7.41 -10.08
N LYS A 38 7.08 -8.24 -10.43
CA LYS A 38 8.49 -7.93 -10.24
C LYS A 38 8.92 -6.95 -11.32
N ALA A 39 9.60 -5.89 -10.94
CA ALA A 39 10.08 -4.83 -11.82
C ALA A 39 11.60 -4.84 -11.88
N THR A 40 12.14 -4.76 -13.09
CA THR A 40 13.57 -4.56 -13.34
C THR A 40 13.75 -3.55 -14.47
N GLY A 41 14.86 -2.82 -14.50
CA GLY A 41 15.08 -1.88 -15.58
C GLY A 41 16.12 -0.83 -15.27
N GLN A 42 15.92 0.37 -15.80
CA GLN A 42 16.82 1.50 -15.63
C GLN A 42 16.04 2.80 -15.46
N ILE A 43 16.54 3.67 -14.59
CA ILE A 43 16.09 5.06 -14.45
C ILE A 43 17.29 5.96 -14.64
N ASN A 44 17.24 6.79 -15.68
CA ASN A 44 18.36 7.67 -16.10
C ASN A 44 19.69 6.95 -16.38
N GLY A 45 19.63 5.65 -16.71
CA GLY A 45 20.79 4.79 -16.94
C GLY A 45 21.23 3.97 -15.73
N ASP A 46 20.73 4.27 -14.55
CA ASP A 46 21.02 3.51 -13.33
C ASP A 46 20.11 2.27 -13.25
N PRO A 47 20.66 1.07 -13.00
CA PRO A 47 19.85 -0.14 -12.87
C PRO A 47 18.97 -0.08 -11.64
N VAL A 48 17.72 -0.52 -11.81
CA VAL A 48 16.74 -0.59 -10.73
C VAL A 48 16.08 -1.95 -10.69
N GLU A 49 15.70 -2.37 -9.47
CA GLU A 49 14.93 -3.58 -9.21
C GLU A 49 13.96 -3.31 -8.07
N GLY A 50 12.79 -3.95 -8.13
CA GLY A 50 11.77 -3.81 -7.12
C GLY A 50 10.50 -4.55 -7.49
N PHE A 51 9.38 -4.04 -7.05
CA PHE A 51 8.07 -4.54 -7.44
C PHE A 51 7.17 -3.41 -7.94
N THR A 52 6.19 -3.78 -8.73
CA THR A 52 5.12 -2.90 -9.16
C THR A 52 3.81 -3.41 -8.64
N PHE A 53 2.94 -2.49 -8.35
CA PHE A 53 1.57 -2.74 -8.09
C PHE A 53 0.75 -1.90 -9.07
N LEU A 54 -0.06 -2.58 -9.87
CA LEU A 54 -0.98 -1.93 -10.79
C LEU A 54 -2.39 -2.19 -10.30
N ASP A 55 -3.06 -1.13 -9.93
CA ASP A 55 -4.45 -1.20 -9.53
C ASP A 55 -5.33 -0.29 -10.38
N SER A 56 -6.58 -0.67 -10.46
CA SER A 56 -7.60 0.05 -11.19
C SER A 56 -8.90 0.01 -10.40
N SER A 57 -9.39 1.17 -10.03
CA SER A 57 -10.70 1.31 -9.39
C SER A 57 -11.70 1.85 -10.38
N TYR A 58 -12.81 1.15 -10.52
CA TYR A 58 -13.92 1.52 -11.39
C TYR A 58 -15.15 1.81 -10.55
N SER A 59 -15.79 2.93 -10.83
CA SER A 59 -17.01 3.38 -10.16
C SER A 59 -17.83 4.22 -11.12
N HIS A 60 -18.78 5.01 -10.61
CA HIS A 60 -19.59 5.91 -11.42
C HIS A 60 -18.71 6.97 -12.11
N PRO A 61 -18.93 7.30 -13.41
CA PRO A 61 -18.05 8.16 -14.19
C PRO A 61 -17.92 9.60 -13.67
N ASP A 62 -18.89 10.08 -12.89
CA ASP A 62 -18.89 11.44 -12.36
C ASP A 62 -18.19 11.58 -11.01
N ILE A 63 -17.54 10.50 -10.52
CA ILE A 63 -16.85 10.52 -9.23
C ILE A 63 -15.35 10.59 -9.46
N LEU A 64 -14.73 11.64 -8.94
CA LEU A 64 -13.27 11.77 -8.91
C LEU A 64 -12.68 10.76 -7.92
N TYR A 65 -11.46 10.29 -8.21
CA TYR A 65 -10.75 9.29 -7.40
C TYR A 65 -10.75 9.60 -5.89
N PHE A 66 -10.37 10.83 -5.51
CA PHE A 66 -10.34 11.25 -4.11
C PHE A 66 -11.72 11.38 -3.44
N HIS A 67 -12.78 11.25 -4.20
CA HIS A 67 -14.17 11.25 -3.71
C HIS A 67 -14.74 9.82 -3.64
N LEU A 68 -13.98 8.82 -4.07
CA LEU A 68 -14.40 7.43 -3.98
C LEU A 68 -14.65 7.04 -2.52
N PRO A 69 -15.76 6.38 -2.23
CA PRO A 69 -16.02 5.82 -0.90
C PRO A 69 -14.94 4.83 -0.44
N LEU A 70 -14.23 4.18 -1.37
CA LEU A 70 -13.10 3.32 -1.07
C LEU A 70 -12.10 4.05 -0.16
N ILE A 71 -11.58 5.17 -0.60
CA ILE A 71 -10.58 5.96 0.13
C ILE A 71 -11.19 6.63 1.38
N ARG A 72 -12.36 7.25 1.22
CA ARG A 72 -12.95 8.08 2.28
C ARG A 72 -13.63 7.30 3.39
N LYS A 73 -14.21 6.14 3.08
CA LYS A 73 -15.10 5.42 4.00
C LYS A 73 -14.63 4.02 4.35
N LEU A 74 -13.99 3.33 3.43
CA LEU A 74 -13.61 1.93 3.62
C LEU A 74 -12.18 1.77 4.08
N GLU A 75 -11.24 2.42 3.41
CA GLU A 75 -9.82 2.19 3.63
C GLU A 75 -9.28 2.88 4.90
N LYS A 76 -8.63 2.11 5.74
CA LYS A 76 -7.78 2.60 6.82
C LYS A 76 -6.30 2.40 6.51
N GLN A 77 -5.97 1.28 5.87
CA GLN A 77 -4.62 0.93 5.48
C GLN A 77 -4.68 -0.05 4.30
N TRP A 78 -3.88 0.20 3.31
CA TRP A 78 -3.59 -0.72 2.25
C TRP A 78 -2.12 -1.09 2.29
N SER A 79 -1.84 -2.37 2.38
CA SER A 79 -0.46 -2.88 2.46
C SER A 79 -0.24 -3.88 1.35
N MET A 80 0.88 -3.77 0.68
CA MET A 80 1.30 -4.71 -0.34
C MET A 80 2.76 -5.07 -0.17
N TRP A 81 3.13 -6.25 -0.63
CA TRP A 81 4.50 -6.77 -0.51
C TRP A 81 4.86 -7.71 -1.64
N LEU A 82 6.17 -7.87 -1.83
CA LEU A 82 6.78 -8.94 -2.61
C LEU A 82 8.02 -9.45 -1.87
N VAL A 83 8.17 -10.76 -1.81
CA VAL A 83 9.32 -11.45 -1.20
C VAL A 83 9.93 -12.39 -2.21
N GLU A 84 11.24 -12.31 -2.37
CA GLU A 84 12.05 -13.25 -3.11
C GLU A 84 12.92 -14.03 -2.10
N TYR A 85 12.80 -15.35 -2.10
CA TYR A 85 13.56 -16.20 -1.21
C TYR A 85 14.88 -16.66 -1.85
N THR A 86 15.83 -17.10 -1.02
CA THR A 86 17.16 -17.56 -1.48
C THR A 86 17.09 -18.78 -2.40
N ASP A 87 16.02 -19.55 -2.35
CA ASP A 87 15.75 -20.69 -3.25
C ASP A 87 15.08 -20.28 -4.58
N GLY A 88 14.84 -18.98 -4.79
CA GLY A 88 14.26 -18.42 -5.99
C GLY A 88 12.71 -18.41 -6.03
N GLU A 89 12.04 -18.92 -5.00
CA GLU A 89 10.59 -18.78 -4.92
C GLU A 89 10.21 -17.32 -4.63
N ILE A 90 9.02 -16.92 -5.10
CA ILE A 90 8.48 -15.56 -4.92
C ILE A 90 7.10 -15.67 -4.32
N ASP A 91 6.89 -14.95 -3.22
CA ASP A 91 5.58 -14.71 -2.65
C ASP A 91 5.24 -13.21 -2.75
N ALA A 92 3.98 -12.90 -2.95
CA ALA A 92 3.51 -11.53 -3.02
C ALA A 92 2.07 -11.43 -2.50
N GLY A 93 1.62 -10.22 -2.22
CA GLY A 93 0.24 -10.05 -1.81
C GLY A 93 -0.11 -8.63 -1.47
N PHE A 94 -1.38 -8.45 -1.17
CA PHE A 94 -1.89 -7.22 -0.58
C PHE A 94 -2.99 -7.51 0.43
N VAL A 95 -3.23 -6.54 1.28
CA VAL A 95 -4.32 -6.56 2.25
C VAL A 95 -4.88 -5.15 2.41
N TRP A 96 -6.20 -5.08 2.54
CA TRP A 96 -6.91 -3.90 3.01
C TRP A 96 -7.27 -4.08 4.47
N ARG A 97 -7.06 -3.04 5.25
CA ARG A 97 -7.64 -2.90 6.59
C ARG A 97 -8.70 -1.83 6.52
N GLY A 98 -9.92 -2.21 6.86
CA GLY A 98 -11.06 -1.30 6.84
C GLY A 98 -11.07 -0.32 8.01
N ARG A 99 -11.85 0.75 7.85
CA ARG A 99 -12.14 1.72 8.91
C ARG A 99 -13.19 1.16 9.87
N GLY A 100 -12.97 1.37 11.15
CA GLY A 100 -13.94 1.02 12.18
C GLY A 100 -14.42 -0.43 12.09
N GLN A 101 -15.72 -0.62 12.04
CA GLN A 101 -16.37 -1.93 11.96
C GLN A 101 -16.97 -2.23 10.58
N THR A 102 -16.42 -1.65 9.53
CA THR A 102 -16.93 -1.85 8.16
C THR A 102 -16.81 -3.30 7.67
N GLY A 103 -16.00 -4.15 8.33
CA GLY A 103 -15.72 -5.50 7.86
C GLY A 103 -14.94 -5.57 6.54
N PHE A 104 -14.45 -4.44 6.03
CA PHE A 104 -13.74 -4.37 4.77
C PHE A 104 -12.26 -4.73 4.95
N ASN A 105 -11.94 -6.02 4.88
CA ASN A 105 -10.59 -6.53 5.06
C ASN A 105 -10.22 -7.55 3.97
N PRO A 106 -10.47 -7.27 2.67
CA PRO A 106 -10.11 -8.20 1.62
C PRO A 106 -8.60 -8.31 1.49
N ALA A 107 -8.13 -9.47 1.03
CA ALA A 107 -6.73 -9.72 0.80
C ALA A 107 -6.50 -10.66 -0.38
N HIS A 108 -5.30 -10.59 -0.91
CA HIS A 108 -4.80 -11.48 -1.94
C HIS A 108 -3.41 -11.95 -1.57
N LEU A 109 -3.18 -13.24 -1.65
CA LEU A 109 -1.89 -13.86 -1.41
C LEU A 109 -1.48 -14.65 -2.64
N ILE A 110 -0.25 -14.51 -3.04
CA ILE A 110 0.39 -15.28 -4.09
C ILE A 110 1.56 -16.02 -3.46
N VAL A 111 1.52 -17.34 -3.50
CA VAL A 111 2.59 -18.22 -2.98
C VAL A 111 3.18 -18.99 -4.15
N ASN A 112 4.40 -18.68 -4.50
CA ASN A 112 5.09 -19.30 -5.64
C ASN A 112 4.23 -19.39 -6.90
N GLY A 113 3.60 -18.27 -7.28
CA GLY A 113 2.73 -18.13 -8.46
C GLY A 113 1.29 -18.63 -8.28
N VAL A 114 0.95 -19.28 -7.17
CA VAL A 114 -0.42 -19.71 -6.87
C VAL A 114 -1.15 -18.64 -6.09
N SER A 115 -2.27 -18.17 -6.64
CA SER A 115 -3.06 -17.07 -6.10
C SER A 115 -4.23 -17.53 -5.26
N ALA A 116 -4.48 -16.88 -4.13
CA ALA A 116 -5.65 -17.05 -3.28
C ALA A 116 -6.21 -15.70 -2.85
N ALA A 117 -7.53 -15.55 -2.93
CA ALA A 117 -8.25 -14.37 -2.44
C ALA A 117 -8.93 -14.68 -1.12
N PHE A 118 -8.96 -13.70 -0.23
CA PHE A 118 -9.58 -13.78 1.09
C PHE A 118 -10.58 -12.63 1.24
N SER A 119 -11.76 -12.94 1.76
CA SER A 119 -12.75 -11.92 2.13
C SER A 119 -12.40 -11.24 3.45
N GLU A 120 -11.61 -11.92 4.27
CA GLU A 120 -11.20 -11.45 5.60
C GLU A 120 -9.70 -11.65 5.80
N SER A 121 -9.10 -10.66 6.42
CA SER A 121 -7.71 -10.67 6.86
C SER A 121 -7.59 -9.97 8.21
N ARG A 122 -6.48 -10.19 8.89
CA ARG A 122 -6.15 -9.46 10.10
C ARG A 122 -4.86 -8.68 9.90
N THR A 123 -4.95 -7.38 10.08
CA THR A 123 -3.82 -6.47 10.00
C THR A 123 -3.61 -5.80 11.35
N VAL A 124 -2.43 -5.99 11.93
CA VAL A 124 -2.06 -5.46 13.25
C VAL A 124 -0.92 -4.46 13.06
N PRO A 125 -1.23 -3.16 12.98
CA PRO A 125 -0.20 -2.13 12.89
C PRO A 125 0.43 -1.87 14.26
N THR A 126 1.72 -1.56 14.25
CA THR A 126 2.43 -0.95 15.36
C THR A 126 2.72 0.49 14.97
N TYR A 127 2.42 1.41 15.86
CA TYR A 127 2.62 2.83 15.62
C TYR A 127 3.87 3.32 16.35
N ASN A 128 4.56 4.27 15.75
CA ASN A 128 5.62 5.00 16.43
C ASN A 128 5.05 6.05 17.39
N GLN A 129 5.91 6.79 18.07
CA GLN A 129 5.52 7.83 19.04
C GLN A 129 4.66 8.96 18.42
N ARG A 130 4.73 9.16 17.11
CA ARG A 130 3.96 10.17 16.37
C ARG A 130 2.65 9.62 15.79
N GLY A 131 2.30 8.37 16.09
CA GLY A 131 1.07 7.75 15.63
C GLY A 131 1.10 7.24 14.19
N THR A 132 2.29 7.11 13.58
CA THR A 132 2.44 6.56 12.23
C THR A 132 2.66 5.07 12.27
N VAL A 133 2.17 4.37 11.26
CA VAL A 133 2.42 2.94 11.09
C VAL A 133 3.90 2.72 10.81
N TRP A 134 4.57 2.02 11.70
CA TRP A 134 5.97 1.65 11.56
C TRP A 134 6.15 0.18 11.20
N LYS A 135 5.41 -0.69 11.85
CA LYS A 135 5.37 -2.11 11.51
C LYS A 135 3.94 -2.56 11.30
N THR A 136 3.79 -3.57 10.49
CA THR A 136 2.49 -4.20 10.28
C THR A 136 2.68 -5.71 10.24
N ARG A 137 1.91 -6.41 11.07
CA ARG A 137 1.72 -7.84 10.94
C ARG A 137 0.44 -8.10 10.18
N VAL A 138 0.55 -8.85 9.10
CA VAL A 138 -0.57 -9.31 8.28
C VAL A 138 -0.78 -10.80 8.53
N GLU A 139 -2.02 -11.21 8.77
CA GLU A 139 -2.41 -12.61 8.99
C GLU A 139 -3.50 -12.99 7.97
N LEU A 140 -3.24 -14.05 7.20
CA LEU A 140 -4.07 -14.55 6.10
C LEU A 140 -4.21 -16.07 6.25
N GLY A 141 -5.27 -16.54 6.88
CA GLY A 141 -5.40 -17.96 7.20
C GLY A 141 -4.27 -18.41 8.13
N ASP A 142 -3.45 -19.33 7.66
CA ASP A 142 -2.26 -19.86 8.37
C ASP A 142 -0.98 -19.09 8.04
N GLN A 143 -1.05 -18.12 7.14
CA GLN A 143 0.09 -17.32 6.72
C GLN A 143 0.20 -16.02 7.52
N ALA A 144 1.43 -15.64 7.84
CA ALA A 144 1.71 -14.36 8.49
C ALA A 144 2.93 -13.70 7.84
N ILE A 145 2.86 -12.37 7.68
CA ILE A 145 3.90 -11.54 7.09
C ILE A 145 4.16 -10.35 8.03
N GLU A 146 5.42 -10.08 8.31
CA GLU A 146 5.85 -8.90 9.06
C GLU A 146 6.47 -7.87 8.11
N LEU A 147 5.93 -6.66 8.11
CA LEU A 147 6.35 -5.53 7.31
C LEU A 147 6.95 -4.44 8.20
N GLU A 148 8.02 -3.82 7.76
CA GLU A 148 8.64 -2.67 8.43
C GLU A 148 8.83 -1.53 7.42
N GLN A 149 8.50 -0.31 7.83
CA GLN A 149 8.62 0.89 7.00
C GLN A 149 9.96 1.57 7.27
N ASP A 150 10.61 2.08 6.23
CA ASP A 150 11.89 2.78 6.34
C ASP A 150 11.92 4.11 5.58
N THR A 151 10.97 4.36 4.68
CA THR A 151 10.93 5.54 3.83
C THR A 151 9.49 6.01 3.62
N VAL A 152 9.28 7.33 3.55
CA VAL A 152 8.03 7.97 3.12
C VAL A 152 8.13 8.49 1.70
N SER A 153 7.00 8.58 1.01
CA SER A 153 6.89 9.19 -0.31
C SER A 153 6.50 10.67 -0.23
N ASP A 154 6.36 11.29 -1.39
CA ASP A 154 5.85 12.67 -1.53
C ASP A 154 4.42 12.82 -1.01
N TRP A 155 3.60 11.77 -1.12
CA TRP A 155 2.31 11.70 -0.47
C TRP A 155 2.47 11.17 0.95
N PRO A 156 2.09 11.94 1.97
CA PRO A 156 2.40 11.59 3.35
C PRO A 156 1.73 10.32 3.89
N ALA A 157 0.72 9.79 3.20
CA ALA A 157 0.11 8.52 3.56
C ALA A 157 0.83 7.29 2.97
N HIS A 158 1.83 7.50 2.11
CA HIS A 158 2.57 6.44 1.44
C HIS A 158 3.92 6.19 2.13
N THR A 159 4.18 4.95 2.47
CA THR A 159 5.46 4.51 3.03
C THR A 159 6.00 3.30 2.29
N PHE A 160 7.30 3.19 2.24
CA PHE A 160 8.01 2.08 1.65
C PHE A 160 8.88 1.42 2.70
N GLY A 161 9.16 0.14 2.51
CA GLY A 161 9.98 -0.59 3.44
C GLY A 161 10.27 -2.02 2.99
N ARG A 162 10.53 -2.87 3.96
CA ARG A 162 10.96 -4.24 3.73
C ARG A 162 10.06 -5.26 4.43
N VAL A 163 10.07 -6.47 3.91
CA VAL A 163 9.50 -7.63 4.58
C VAL A 163 10.54 -8.17 5.56
N LEU A 164 10.18 -8.26 6.85
CA LEU A 164 11.07 -8.78 7.89
C LEU A 164 11.02 -10.30 7.98
N SER A 165 9.83 -10.86 7.89
CA SER A 165 9.64 -12.31 8.01
C SER A 165 8.32 -12.75 7.36
N THR A 166 8.25 -14.03 7.04
CA THR A 166 7.04 -14.73 6.63
C THR A 166 6.90 -16.03 7.42
N SER A 167 5.67 -16.54 7.57
CA SER A 167 5.42 -17.86 8.22
C SER A 167 5.96 -19.04 7.42
N ARG A 168 6.42 -18.84 6.19
CA ARG A 168 7.06 -19.86 5.37
C ARG A 168 8.36 -20.40 5.99
N GLY A 169 9.00 -19.64 6.89
CA GLY A 169 10.27 -20.05 7.52
C GLY A 169 11.44 -20.14 6.55
N LYS A 170 11.30 -19.59 5.33
CA LYS A 170 12.36 -19.52 4.32
C LYS A 170 13.21 -18.27 4.52
N GLU A 171 14.47 -18.36 4.12
CA GLU A 171 15.39 -17.22 4.12
C GLU A 171 15.02 -16.23 3.03
N ILE A 172 14.82 -14.97 3.40
CA ILE A 172 14.47 -13.87 2.50
C ILE A 172 15.75 -13.34 1.85
N ALA A 173 15.82 -13.42 0.52
CA ALA A 173 16.89 -12.80 -0.26
C ALA A 173 16.59 -11.30 -0.48
N LYS A 174 15.34 -10.98 -0.84
CA LYS A 174 14.86 -9.61 -1.04
C LYS A 174 13.40 -9.52 -0.61
N GLY A 175 13.01 -8.39 -0.02
CA GLY A 175 11.64 -8.17 0.36
C GLY A 175 11.32 -6.69 0.36
N TRP A 176 10.27 -6.32 -0.35
CA TRP A 176 9.78 -4.95 -0.45
C TRP A 176 8.35 -4.88 0.02
N ASN A 177 7.99 -3.75 0.59
CA ASN A 177 6.61 -3.44 0.86
C ASN A 177 6.30 -1.97 0.60
N PHE A 178 5.02 -1.72 0.40
CA PHE A 178 4.43 -0.40 0.34
C PHE A 178 3.19 -0.39 1.22
N ILE A 179 3.01 0.67 1.97
CA ILE A 179 1.79 0.90 2.75
C ILE A 179 1.22 2.27 2.41
N GLU A 180 -0.04 2.28 2.04
CA GLU A 180 -0.88 3.45 2.07
C GLU A 180 -1.69 3.44 3.37
N TRP A 181 -1.58 4.51 4.13
CA TRP A 181 -2.24 4.62 5.42
C TRP A 181 -3.08 5.89 5.49
N MET A 182 -4.36 5.71 5.74
CA MET A 182 -5.31 6.80 5.85
C MET A 182 -5.54 7.16 7.33
N PRO A 183 -5.07 8.32 7.80
CA PRO A 183 -5.33 8.78 9.16
C PRO A 183 -6.82 9.03 9.41
N ASP A 184 -7.22 9.20 10.67
CA ASP A 184 -8.63 9.41 11.00
C ASP A 184 -9.18 10.72 10.46
N ASN A 185 -8.32 11.71 10.27
CA ASN A 185 -8.65 13.00 9.65
C ASN A 185 -8.45 13.04 8.12
N THR A 186 -8.49 11.91 7.44
CA THR A 186 -8.22 11.79 5.98
C THR A 186 -9.06 12.77 5.15
N GLU A 187 -10.34 12.99 5.49
CA GLU A 187 -11.19 13.90 4.73
C GLU A 187 -10.63 15.34 4.78
N THR A 188 -10.25 15.81 5.97
CA THR A 188 -9.63 17.13 6.13
C THR A 188 -8.29 17.24 5.39
N LEU A 189 -7.48 16.19 5.43
CA LEU A 189 -6.20 16.16 4.72
C LEU A 189 -6.40 16.18 3.20
N LEU A 190 -7.32 15.40 2.68
CA LEU A 190 -7.64 15.38 1.24
C LEU A 190 -8.19 16.72 0.77
N GLU A 191 -9.07 17.33 1.54
CA GLU A 191 -9.59 18.67 1.24
C GLU A 191 -8.49 19.74 1.26
N GLY A 192 -7.63 19.70 2.27
CA GLY A 192 -6.47 20.59 2.37
C GLY A 192 -5.49 20.42 1.20
N TYR A 193 -5.24 19.21 0.78
CA TYR A 193 -4.42 18.91 -0.40
C TYR A 193 -5.06 19.43 -1.69
N LEU A 194 -6.33 19.12 -1.92
CA LEU A 194 -7.06 19.56 -3.13
C LEU A 194 -7.23 21.08 -3.23
N SER A 195 -7.33 21.75 -2.09
CA SER A 195 -7.40 23.22 -2.01
C SER A 195 -6.04 23.92 -2.08
N GLY A 196 -4.93 23.16 -2.08
CA GLY A 196 -3.58 23.70 -2.04
C GLY A 196 -3.16 24.26 -0.66
N GLN A 197 -3.91 23.98 0.39
CA GLN A 197 -3.55 24.38 1.78
C GLN A 197 -2.50 23.47 2.39
N ILE A 198 -2.32 22.26 1.83
CA ILE A 198 -1.28 21.31 2.24
C ILE A 198 -0.25 21.21 1.13
N GLU A 199 1.00 21.51 1.45
CA GLU A 199 2.14 21.26 0.57
C GLU A 199 2.71 19.87 0.84
N VAL A 200 2.92 19.10 -0.23
CA VAL A 200 3.59 17.80 -0.17
C VAL A 200 5.04 17.98 -0.55
N HIS A 201 5.94 17.67 0.36
CA HIS A 201 7.37 17.75 0.14
C HIS A 201 7.93 16.43 -0.39
N SER A 202 9.03 16.51 -1.15
CA SER A 202 9.70 15.34 -1.70
C SER A 202 10.16 14.37 -0.62
N ALA A 203 9.95 13.09 -0.85
CA ALA A 203 10.41 12.02 0.03
C ALA A 203 11.94 11.90 0.15
N GLN A 204 12.70 12.60 -0.68
CA GLN A 204 14.18 12.52 -0.67
C GLN A 204 14.81 12.90 0.66
N GLU A 205 14.10 13.64 1.50
CA GLU A 205 14.58 14.13 2.79
C GLU A 205 13.94 13.42 4.00
N ALA A 206 12.96 12.54 3.75
CA ALA A 206 12.19 11.91 4.81
C ALA A 206 12.56 10.44 4.96
N ARG A 207 13.44 10.12 5.90
CA ARG A 207 13.65 8.74 6.37
C ARG A 207 12.74 8.42 7.53
N ILE A 208 12.21 7.21 7.53
CA ILE A 208 11.52 6.65 8.67
C ILE A 208 12.56 6.12 9.65
N GLU A 209 12.99 6.97 10.57
CA GLU A 209 13.67 6.53 11.78
C GLU A 209 12.61 6.28 12.85
N ASN A 210 12.89 5.43 13.84
CA ASN A 210 11.92 4.96 14.85
C ASN A 210 11.10 6.07 15.55
N GLU A 211 11.56 7.30 15.51
CA GLU A 211 10.97 8.43 16.20
C GLU A 211 10.52 9.54 15.26
N SER A 212 10.91 9.48 13.99
CA SER A 212 10.70 10.56 13.03
C SER A 212 9.73 10.15 11.98
N LEU A 213 8.48 10.28 12.21
CA LEU A 213 7.55 10.02 11.18
C LEU A 213 6.38 10.87 11.35
N PHE A 214 5.86 11.08 10.46
CA PHE A 214 4.97 11.02 9.36
C PHE A 214 3.99 12.16 9.53
N PHE A 215 3.60 12.91 8.62
CA PHE A 215 3.08 14.24 8.73
C PHE A 215 3.99 15.11 9.63
N PRO A 216 5.23 15.37 9.19
CA PRO A 216 6.04 16.36 9.90
C PRO A 216 5.19 17.63 10.02
N GLU A 217 5.23 18.26 11.16
CA GLU A 217 4.45 19.49 11.44
C GLU A 217 4.63 20.59 10.37
N HIS A 218 5.72 20.52 9.62
CA HIS A 218 6.03 21.45 8.54
C HIS A 218 5.34 21.13 7.19
N ILE A 219 4.74 19.94 7.03
CA ILE A 219 3.95 19.60 5.83
C ILE A 219 2.52 20.12 5.95
N TYR A 220 2.00 20.21 7.16
CA TYR A 220 0.70 20.79 7.42
C TYR A 220 0.87 22.23 7.89
N LYS A 221 0.64 23.19 7.01
CA LYS A 221 0.46 24.58 7.36
C LYS A 221 -1.03 24.90 7.25
N PRO A 222 -1.80 24.94 8.33
CA PRO A 222 -3.13 25.53 8.27
C PRO A 222 -2.97 26.98 7.85
N GLY A 223 -3.60 27.37 6.74
CA GLY A 223 -3.68 28.75 6.29
C GLY A 223 -4.42 29.65 7.26
#